data_91df5cc002bf74ad9923644705390e6c
#
_entry.id   91df5cc002bf74ad9923644705390e6c
#
_cell.length_a   1.000
_cell.length_b   1.000
_cell.length_c   1.000
_cell.angle_alpha   90.00
_cell.angle_beta   90.00
_cell.angle_gamma   90.00
#
_symmetry.space_group_name_H-M   'P 1'
#
loop_
_entity.id
_entity.type
_entity.pdbx_description
1 polymer ?
#
loop_
_entity_poly.entity_id
_entity_poly.type
_entity_poly.pdbx_seq_one_letter_code
_entity_poly.pdbx_strand_id
1 'polypeptide(L)' 'MKEDIQVIKQYIKTFNDRKLREEYKLYTSLEKPTILENYFKDFIKQELNTRGLGI' A
#
# COMPACT_ATOMS: atom_id res chain seq x y z
N MET A 1 -5.93 1.68 17.26
CA MET A 1 -5.97 2.17 15.87
C MET A 1 -4.62 2.61 15.36
N LYS A 2 -3.90 3.46 16.10
CA LYS A 2 -2.55 3.86 15.69
C LYS A 2 -1.61 2.67 15.54
N GLU A 3 -1.74 1.68 16.42
CA GLU A 3 -0.91 0.48 16.38
C GLU A 3 -1.17 -0.34 15.12
N ASP A 4 -2.45 -0.46 14.72
CA ASP A 4 -2.83 -1.21 13.52
C ASP A 4 -2.25 -0.55 12.27
N ILE A 5 -2.27 0.78 12.23
CA ILE A 5 -1.71 1.54 11.11
C ILE A 5 -0.20 1.31 11.01
N GLN A 6 0.50 1.31 12.15
CA GLN A 6 1.95 1.06 12.17
C GLN A 6 2.27 -0.36 11.71
N VAL A 7 1.47 -1.34 12.11
CA VAL A 7 1.66 -2.73 11.68
C VAL A 7 1.50 -2.84 10.17
N ILE A 8 0.48 -2.19 9.61
CA ILE A 8 0.25 -2.20 8.17
C ILE A 8 1.43 -1.57 7.43
N LYS A 9 1.94 -0.43 7.89
CA LYS A 9 3.09 0.22 7.28
C LYS A 9 4.33 -0.66 7.32
N GLN A 10 4.60 -1.32 8.44
CA GLN A 10 5.73 -2.22 8.56
C GLN A 10 5.61 -3.40 7.62
N TYR A 11 4.41 -3.95 7.52
CA TYR A 11 4.15 -5.06 6.61
C TYR A 11 4.43 -4.67 5.15
N ILE A 12 3.94 -3.51 4.74
CA ILE A 12 4.16 -3.01 3.37
C ILE A 12 5.65 -2.81 3.08
N LYS A 13 6.43 -2.38 4.06
CA LYS A 13 7.87 -2.20 3.90
C LYS A 13 8.61 -3.51 3.61
N THR A 14 8.02 -4.65 3.96
CA THR A 14 8.62 -5.95 3.66
C THR A 14 8.42 -6.38 2.22
N PHE A 15 7.53 -5.72 1.48
CA PHE A 15 7.29 -6.06 0.07
C PHE A 15 8.47 -5.65 -0.79
N ASN A 16 8.84 -6.50 -1.76
CA ASN A 16 9.79 -6.08 -2.77
C ASN A 16 9.08 -5.16 -3.78
N ASP A 17 9.85 -4.51 -4.66
CA ASP A 17 9.32 -3.52 -5.59
C ASP A 17 8.24 -4.09 -6.49
N ARG A 18 8.46 -5.30 -6.99
CA ARG A 18 7.51 -5.97 -7.88
C ARG A 18 6.19 -6.23 -7.18
N LYS A 19 6.25 -6.80 -5.98
CA LYS A 19 5.04 -7.09 -5.21
C LYS A 19 4.30 -5.82 -4.86
N LEU A 20 5.02 -4.77 -4.52
CA LEU A 20 4.44 -3.49 -4.18
C LEU A 20 3.63 -2.93 -5.35
N ARG A 21 4.19 -2.97 -6.56
CA ARG A 21 3.50 -2.52 -7.77
C ARG A 21 2.26 -3.37 -8.08
N GLU A 22 2.39 -4.69 -7.94
CA GLU A 22 1.28 -5.61 -8.19
C GLU A 22 0.13 -5.36 -7.22
N GLU A 23 0.45 -5.20 -5.95
CA GLU A 23 -0.57 -4.91 -4.94
C GLU A 23 -1.24 -3.56 -5.19
N TYR A 24 -0.47 -2.56 -5.60
CA TYR A 24 -1.05 -1.26 -5.91
C TYR A 24 -2.06 -1.38 -7.05
N LYS A 25 -1.71 -2.10 -8.11
CA LYS A 25 -2.64 -2.31 -9.22
C LYS A 25 -3.91 -3.01 -8.77
N LEU A 26 -3.76 -4.02 -7.92
CA LEU A 26 -4.90 -4.76 -7.39
C LEU A 26 -5.85 -3.84 -6.64
N TYR A 27 -5.32 -3.03 -5.74
CA TYR A 27 -6.14 -2.13 -4.93
C TYR A 27 -6.76 -1.00 -5.74
N THR A 28 -6.08 -0.51 -6.77
CA THR A 28 -6.65 0.55 -7.62
C THR A 28 -7.75 0.02 -8.54
N SER A 29 -7.78 -1.28 -8.80
CA SER A 29 -8.82 -1.88 -9.64
C SER A 29 -10.10 -2.20 -8.89
N LEU A 30 -10.12 -2.06 -7.57
CA LEU A 30 -11.32 -2.31 -6.77
C LEU A 30 -12.35 -1.22 -7.01
N GLU A 31 -13.60 -1.63 -7.30
CA GLU A 31 -14.68 -0.68 -7.55
C GLU A 31 -15.19 -0.02 -6.26
N LYS A 32 -15.28 -0.81 -5.20
CA LYS A 32 -15.81 -0.34 -3.91
C LYS A 32 -14.88 -0.78 -2.78
N PRO A 33 -13.71 -0.17 -2.66
CA PRO A 33 -12.78 -0.57 -1.61
C PRO A 33 -13.34 -0.18 -0.23
N THR A 34 -13.02 -1.01 0.76
CA THR A 34 -13.34 -0.69 2.14
C THR A 34 -12.42 0.42 2.63
N ILE A 35 -12.74 0.98 3.80
CA ILE A 35 -11.89 2.00 4.42
C ILE A 35 -10.47 1.45 4.63
N LEU A 36 -10.37 0.21 5.10
CA LEU A 36 -9.07 -0.43 5.33
C LEU A 36 -8.29 -0.61 4.03
N GLU A 37 -8.98 -1.00 2.96
CA GLU A 37 -8.35 -1.17 1.65
C GLU A 37 -7.86 0.16 1.10
N ASN A 38 -8.56 1.25 1.34
CA ASN A 38 -8.12 2.59 0.96
C ASN A 38 -6.84 2.99 1.71
N TYR A 39 -6.76 2.70 3.00
CA TYR A 39 -5.54 2.95 3.77
C TYR A 39 -4.37 2.14 3.23
N PHE A 40 -4.60 0.87 2.91
CA PHE A 40 -3.58 0.00 2.35
C PHE A 40 -3.05 0.58 1.05
N LYS A 41 -3.95 0.99 0.17
CA LYS A 41 -3.58 1.59 -1.11
C LYS A 41 -2.72 2.85 -0.92
N ASP A 42 -3.13 3.72 0.00
CA ASP A 42 -2.39 4.95 0.26
C ASP A 42 -0.98 4.66 0.79
N PHE A 43 -0.86 3.70 1.68
CA PHE A 43 0.45 3.33 2.23
C PHE A 43 1.36 2.72 1.17
N ILE A 44 0.79 1.90 0.27
CA ILE A 44 1.55 1.34 -0.85
C ILE A 44 2.05 2.46 -1.75
N LYS A 45 1.19 3.42 -2.05
CA LYS A 45 1.56 4.58 -2.87
C LYS A 45 2.68 5.37 -2.22
N GLN A 46 2.59 5.62 -0.93
CA GLN A 46 3.63 6.33 -0.20
C GLN A 46 4.96 5.59 -0.24
N GLU A 47 4.92 4.28 -0.07
CA GLU A 47 6.13 3.47 -0.10
C GLU A 47 6.76 3.47 -1.50
N LEU A 48 5.95 3.39 -2.55
CA LEU A 48 6.45 3.49 -3.93
C LEU A 48 7.16 4.83 -4.15
N ASN A 49 6.58 5.92 -3.68
CA ASN A 49 7.20 7.23 -3.80
C ASN A 49 8.49 7.32 -3.00
N THR A 50 8.52 6.76 -1.80
CA THR A 50 9.70 6.75 -0.96
C THR A 50 10.86 5.99 -1.62
N ARG A 51 10.55 4.93 -2.34
CA ARG A 51 11.56 4.15 -3.05
C ARG A 51 11.97 4.74 -4.39
N GLY A 52 11.31 5.83 -4.80
CA GLY A 52 11.60 6.45 -6.09
C GLY A 52 11.02 5.69 -7.28
N LEU A 53 10.05 4.81 -7.02
CA LEU A 53 9.44 4.02 -8.09
C LEU A 53 8.32 4.76 -8.83
N GLY A 54 7.84 5.86 -8.28
CA GLY A 54 6.92 6.80 -8.91
C GLY A 54 5.68 6.19 -9.56
N ILE A 55 4.57 6.87 -9.44
CA ILE A 55 3.34 6.47 -10.13
C ILE A 55 2.86 7.64 -10.96
#